data_d776a7864dbc03fb50c9b277d22af31d
#
_entry.id   d776a7864dbc03fb50c9b277d22af31d
#
_cell.length_a   1.000
_cell.length_b   1.000
_cell.length_c   1.000
_cell.angle_alpha   90.00
_cell.angle_beta   90.00
_cell.angle_gamma   90.00
#
_symmetry.space_group_name_H-M   'P 1'
#
loop_
_entity.id
_entity.type
_entity.pdbx_description
1 polymer ?
#
loop_
_entity_poly.entity_id
_entity_poly.type
_entity_poly.pdbx_seq_one_letter_code
_entity_poly.pdbx_strand_id
1 'polypeptide(L)'
;NFLKSLLPEIRSGFLLNIIIKNSMKYIFITGGVVSSLGKGLTAASLGALLEQRGLTTRIQKFDPYLNVDPGTMSPFQHGEVYVLDDGAETDLDLGHYERFTSGKLSRFNNLTSGQIYESVIKKERRGDYLGKTVQVIPHVTNEIKDRIYAAGKGVNVLITEIGGTIGDIEGLPFTEAMRQFA
;
A
#
# COMPACT_ATOMS: atom_id res chain seq x y z
N ASN A 1 -3.47 4.65 -23.64
CA ASN A 1 -4.45 5.74 -23.88
C ASN A 1 -5.77 5.58 -23.11
N PHE A 2 -6.21 4.35 -22.82
CA PHE A 2 -7.46 4.08 -22.09
C PHE A 2 -7.44 4.59 -20.64
N LEU A 3 -6.32 4.41 -19.90
CA LEU A 3 -6.20 4.92 -18.52
C LEU A 3 -6.14 6.45 -18.44
N LYS A 4 -5.67 7.12 -19.51
CA LYS A 4 -5.74 8.59 -19.59
C LYS A 4 -7.17 9.10 -19.83
N SER A 5 -8.06 8.29 -20.42
CA SER A 5 -9.46 8.65 -20.63
C SER A 5 -10.34 8.39 -19.39
N LEU A 6 -9.84 7.64 -18.41
CA LEU A 6 -10.50 7.40 -17.11
C LEU A 6 -10.24 8.50 -16.08
N LEU A 7 -9.45 9.51 -16.43
CA LEU A 7 -9.15 10.65 -15.56
C LEU A 7 -9.92 11.92 -15.99
N PRO A 8 -11.25 11.99 -15.85
CA PRO A 8 -11.86 13.28 -15.63
C PRO A 8 -11.42 13.72 -14.23
N GLU A 9 -11.01 14.96 -14.13
CA GLU A 9 -10.66 15.66 -12.91
C GLU A 9 -11.38 15.14 -11.65
N ILE A 10 -10.73 14.26 -10.86
CA ILE A 10 -11.23 13.91 -9.55
C ILE A 10 -10.92 15.11 -8.65
N ARG A 11 -11.83 16.08 -8.64
CA ARG A 11 -11.84 17.24 -7.72
C ARG A 11 -12.31 16.85 -6.33
N SER A 12 -12.00 15.65 -5.85
CA SER A 12 -12.37 15.22 -4.52
C SER A 12 -11.14 14.71 -3.80
N GLY A 13 -10.43 15.55 -3.08
CA GLY A 13 -9.52 15.22 -1.98
C GLY A 13 -8.51 14.05 -2.12
N PHE A 14 -8.52 13.34 -3.24
CA PHE A 14 -7.64 12.20 -3.55
C PHE A 14 -6.61 12.57 -4.60
N LEU A 15 -5.39 12.10 -4.38
CA LEU A 15 -4.34 12.13 -5.38
C LEU A 15 -4.19 10.72 -5.97
N LEU A 16 -4.37 10.58 -7.28
CA LEU A 16 -4.17 9.33 -7.99
C LEU A 16 -2.90 9.45 -8.84
N ASN A 17 -1.88 8.66 -8.53
CA ASN A 17 -0.66 8.56 -9.32
C ASN A 17 -0.60 7.23 -10.05
N ILE A 18 -0.40 7.26 -11.38
CA ILE A 18 -0.27 6.07 -12.23
C ILE A 18 1.14 6.00 -12.78
N ILE A 19 1.83 4.91 -12.47
CA ILE A 19 3.18 4.61 -12.95
C ILE A 19 3.14 3.35 -13.80
N ILE A 20 3.73 3.39 -15.00
CA ILE A 20 3.82 2.25 -15.91
C ILE A 20 5.27 1.77 -15.95
N LYS A 21 5.49 0.51 -15.57
CA LYS A 21 6.82 -0.09 -15.57
C LYS A 21 6.73 -1.55 -16.07
N ASN A 22 7.50 -1.88 -17.10
CA ASN A 22 7.55 -3.23 -17.67
C ASN A 22 6.16 -3.83 -18.03
N SER A 23 5.31 -3.09 -18.71
CA SER A 23 3.91 -3.42 -19.03
C SER A 23 2.96 -3.49 -17.82
N MET A 24 3.45 -3.53 -16.61
CA MET A 24 2.68 -3.50 -15.39
C MET A 24 2.37 -2.06 -14.99
N LYS A 25 1.18 -1.86 -14.43
CA LYS A 25 0.71 -0.54 -14.00
C LYS A 25 0.61 -0.50 -12.48
N TYR A 26 1.13 0.57 -11.90
CA TYR A 26 1.06 0.86 -10.48
C TYR A 26 0.20 2.09 -10.27
N ILE A 27 -0.80 1.97 -9.42
CA ILE A 27 -1.72 3.05 -9.08
C ILE A 27 -1.58 3.30 -7.58
N PHE A 28 -1.23 4.53 -7.21
CA PHE A 28 -1.13 4.94 -5.82
C PHE A 28 -2.29 5.86 -5.48
N ILE A 29 -3.00 5.52 -4.40
CA ILE A 29 -4.13 6.30 -3.87
C ILE A 29 -3.68 6.90 -2.55
N THR A 30 -3.65 8.21 -2.48
CA THR A 30 -3.33 8.97 -1.27
C THR A 30 -4.47 9.91 -0.94
N GLY A 31 -4.60 10.31 0.31
CA GLY A 31 -5.64 11.23 0.77
C GLY A 31 -5.09 12.50 1.39
N GLY A 32 -5.88 13.57 1.32
CA GLY A 32 -5.59 14.86 1.96
C GLY A 32 -6.01 14.89 3.43
N VAL A 33 -6.32 16.10 3.92
CA VAL A 33 -6.47 16.47 5.32
C VAL A 33 -7.60 15.75 6.09
N VAL A 34 -8.53 15.09 5.42
CA VAL A 34 -9.66 14.40 6.08
C VAL A 34 -9.47 12.89 6.00
N SER A 35 -9.31 12.24 7.14
CA SER A 35 -9.41 10.78 7.25
C SER A 35 -10.84 10.33 6.90
N SER A 36 -11.01 9.08 6.54
CA SER A 36 -12.34 8.49 6.22
C SER A 36 -13.01 8.99 4.93
N LEU A 37 -12.26 9.58 4.00
CA LEU A 37 -12.77 9.98 2.67
C LEU A 37 -13.11 8.80 1.75
N GLY A 38 -12.96 7.56 2.22
CA GLY A 38 -13.27 6.36 1.43
C GLY A 38 -12.16 5.96 0.44
N LYS A 39 -10.89 6.17 0.80
CA LYS A 39 -9.73 5.68 0.00
C LYS A 39 -9.83 4.19 -0.28
N GLY A 40 -10.10 3.38 0.78
CA GLY A 40 -10.25 1.94 0.66
C GLY A 40 -11.37 1.54 -0.28
N LEU A 41 -12.52 2.18 -0.16
CA LEU A 41 -13.64 1.93 -1.06
C LEU A 41 -13.31 2.36 -2.51
N THR A 42 -12.58 3.45 -2.68
CA THR A 42 -12.11 3.90 -4.01
C THR A 42 -11.15 2.88 -4.62
N ALA A 43 -10.19 2.37 -3.84
CA ALA A 43 -9.25 1.34 -4.26
C ALA A 43 -9.98 0.05 -4.69
N ALA A 44 -10.91 -0.40 -3.86
CA ALA A 44 -11.73 -1.59 -4.10
C ALA A 44 -12.61 -1.44 -5.37
N SER A 45 -13.29 -0.31 -5.50
CA SER A 45 -14.15 -0.03 -6.67
C SER A 45 -13.34 0.06 -7.97
N LEU A 46 -12.17 0.70 -7.92
CA LEU A 46 -11.27 0.76 -9.06
C LEU A 46 -10.76 -0.64 -9.45
N GLY A 47 -10.39 -1.45 -8.46
CA GLY A 47 -10.01 -2.84 -8.68
C GLY A 47 -11.11 -3.62 -9.38
N ALA A 48 -12.34 -3.57 -8.87
CA ALA A 48 -13.50 -4.23 -9.46
C ALA A 48 -13.76 -3.79 -10.92
N LEU A 49 -13.69 -2.49 -11.19
CA LEU A 49 -13.87 -1.94 -12.54
C LEU A 49 -12.78 -2.40 -13.52
N LEU A 50 -11.56 -2.54 -13.06
CA LEU A 50 -10.45 -3.05 -13.88
C LEU A 50 -10.60 -4.55 -14.14
N GLU A 51 -11.02 -5.32 -13.14
CA GLU A 51 -11.31 -6.76 -13.31
C GLU A 51 -12.45 -7.01 -14.31
N GLN A 52 -13.51 -6.22 -14.26
CA GLN A 52 -14.59 -6.29 -15.26
C GLN A 52 -14.12 -6.01 -16.70
N ARG A 53 -12.95 -5.41 -16.86
CA ARG A 53 -12.30 -5.19 -18.17
C ARG A 53 -11.26 -6.26 -18.52
N GLY A 54 -11.23 -7.34 -17.77
CA GLY A 54 -10.34 -8.48 -18.01
C GLY A 54 -8.91 -8.28 -17.53
N LEU A 55 -8.65 -7.27 -16.68
CA LEU A 55 -7.32 -7.07 -16.08
C LEU A 55 -7.24 -7.79 -14.74
N THR A 56 -6.10 -8.44 -14.48
CA THR A 56 -5.81 -8.97 -13.15
C THR A 56 -5.32 -7.84 -12.26
N THR A 57 -5.93 -7.71 -11.09
CA THR A 57 -5.60 -6.66 -10.13
C THR A 57 -5.11 -7.24 -8.80
N ARG A 58 -4.37 -6.44 -8.06
CA ARG A 58 -4.09 -6.65 -6.65
C ARG A 58 -4.15 -5.32 -5.93
N ILE A 59 -4.68 -5.32 -4.72
CA ILE A 59 -4.73 -4.13 -3.88
C ILE A 59 -3.79 -4.34 -2.69
N GLN A 60 -2.99 -3.32 -2.36
CA GLN A 60 -2.07 -3.31 -1.24
C GLN A 60 -2.36 -2.08 -0.38
N LYS A 61 -2.39 -2.27 0.93
CA LYS A 61 -2.58 -1.21 1.94
C LYS A 61 -1.24 -0.90 2.60
N PHE A 62 -0.92 0.38 2.70
CA PHE A 62 0.20 0.87 3.50
C PHE A 62 -0.34 1.66 4.70
N ASP A 63 0.04 1.22 5.89
CA ASP A 63 -0.35 1.86 7.14
C ASP A 63 0.88 2.49 7.80
N PRO A 64 0.92 3.84 7.95
CA PRO A 64 2.12 4.55 8.41
C PRO A 64 2.32 4.52 9.93
N TYR A 65 1.75 3.57 10.65
CA TYR A 65 2.00 3.40 12.08
C TYR A 65 3.12 2.38 12.36
N LEU A 66 3.72 2.47 13.56
CA LEU A 66 4.86 1.64 13.98
C LEU A 66 4.49 0.26 14.52
N ASN A 67 3.21 -0.03 14.72
CA ASN A 67 2.78 -1.37 15.08
C ASN A 67 3.12 -2.33 13.95
N VAL A 68 3.63 -3.53 14.27
CA VAL A 68 3.96 -4.55 13.27
C VAL A 68 2.68 -5.06 12.59
N ASP A 69 1.63 -5.22 13.37
CA ASP A 69 0.28 -5.54 12.92
C ASP A 69 -0.76 -4.84 13.82
N PRO A 70 -2.04 -4.83 13.46
CA PRO A 70 -3.09 -4.17 14.25
C PRO A 70 -3.58 -5.02 15.44
N GLY A 71 -3.10 -6.24 15.63
CA GLY A 71 -3.64 -7.17 16.64
C GLY A 71 -3.51 -6.69 18.08
N THR A 72 -2.53 -5.82 18.37
CA THR A 72 -2.35 -5.21 19.70
C THR A 72 -2.95 -3.81 19.82
N MET A 73 -3.57 -3.29 18.77
CA MET A 73 -4.14 -1.94 18.76
C MET A 73 -5.55 -1.93 19.39
N SER A 74 -5.88 -0.81 20.02
CA SER A 74 -7.22 -0.63 20.59
C SER A 74 -8.27 -0.55 19.48
N PRO A 75 -9.32 -1.39 19.50
CA PRO A 75 -10.41 -1.32 18.53
C PRO A 75 -11.13 0.05 18.50
N PHE A 76 -11.13 0.78 19.61
CA PHE A 76 -11.71 2.11 19.69
C PHE A 76 -10.92 3.17 18.91
N GLN A 77 -9.62 2.94 18.69
CA GLN A 77 -8.75 3.87 17.96
C GLN A 77 -8.55 3.46 16.49
N HIS A 78 -8.46 2.17 16.24
CA HIS A 78 -8.08 1.63 14.93
C HIS A 78 -9.25 0.96 14.19
N GLY A 79 -10.30 0.55 14.90
CA GLY A 79 -11.34 -0.34 14.40
C GLY A 79 -11.00 -1.81 14.64
N GLU A 80 -11.85 -2.70 14.14
CA GLU A 80 -11.67 -4.13 14.27
C GLU A 80 -10.53 -4.64 13.38
N VAL A 81 -9.86 -5.70 13.84
CA VAL A 81 -8.83 -6.40 13.07
C VAL A 81 -9.50 -7.32 12.05
N TYR A 82 -9.04 -7.29 10.82
CA TYR A 82 -9.45 -8.20 9.77
C TYR A 82 -8.40 -9.30 9.59
N VAL A 83 -8.81 -10.56 9.74
CA VAL A 83 -7.89 -11.71 9.65
C VAL A 83 -8.05 -12.36 8.27
N LEU A 84 -6.95 -12.49 7.56
CA LEU A 84 -6.89 -13.11 6.23
C LEU A 84 -6.81 -14.64 6.31
N ASP A 85 -7.04 -15.34 5.20
CA ASP A 85 -6.94 -16.81 5.10
C ASP A 85 -5.57 -17.37 5.52
N ASP A 86 -4.49 -16.58 5.37
CA ASP A 86 -3.14 -16.96 5.80
C ASP A 86 -2.84 -16.62 7.27
N GLY A 87 -3.86 -16.21 8.03
CA GLY A 87 -3.75 -15.85 9.45
C GLY A 87 -3.14 -14.48 9.71
N ALA A 88 -2.89 -13.67 8.69
CA ALA A 88 -2.39 -12.32 8.89
C ALA A 88 -3.48 -11.41 9.47
N GLU A 89 -3.14 -10.71 10.55
CA GLU A 89 -3.97 -9.66 11.14
C GLU A 89 -3.73 -8.35 10.38
N THR A 90 -4.79 -7.74 9.90
CA THR A 90 -4.72 -6.60 8.98
C THR A 90 -5.76 -5.54 9.30
N ASP A 91 -5.63 -4.40 8.64
CA ASP A 91 -6.62 -3.33 8.66
C ASP A 91 -7.95 -3.77 8.04
N LEU A 92 -9.04 -3.22 8.56
CA LEU A 92 -10.41 -3.52 8.13
C LEU A 92 -10.67 -3.21 6.64
N ASP A 93 -9.91 -2.29 6.06
CA ASP A 93 -10.01 -1.96 4.63
C ASP A 93 -9.76 -3.17 3.72
N LEU A 94 -8.99 -4.16 4.18
CA LEU A 94 -8.78 -5.39 3.42
C LEU A 94 -10.07 -6.19 3.23
N GLY A 95 -10.99 -6.12 4.18
CA GLY A 95 -12.33 -6.69 4.02
C GLY A 95 -13.15 -6.03 2.90
N HIS A 96 -12.93 -4.73 2.66
CA HIS A 96 -13.52 -4.08 1.49
C HIS A 96 -12.89 -4.58 0.19
N TYR A 97 -11.57 -4.78 0.17
CA TYR A 97 -10.89 -5.31 -1.03
C TYR A 97 -11.41 -6.69 -1.39
N GLU A 98 -11.52 -7.62 -0.44
CA GLU A 98 -12.07 -8.97 -0.68
C GLU A 98 -13.53 -8.94 -1.15
N ARG A 99 -14.31 -8.00 -0.66
CA ARG A 99 -15.74 -7.89 -1.06
C ARG A 99 -15.92 -7.46 -2.50
N PHE A 100 -15.01 -6.63 -3.03
CA PHE A 100 -15.18 -6.00 -4.34
C PHE A 100 -14.32 -6.62 -5.44
N THR A 101 -13.23 -7.32 -5.09
CA THR A 101 -12.29 -7.90 -6.05
C THR A 101 -12.19 -9.41 -5.88
N SER A 102 -11.78 -10.11 -6.94
CA SER A 102 -11.62 -11.57 -6.95
C SER A 102 -10.23 -12.04 -6.52
N GLY A 103 -9.28 -11.10 -6.36
CA GLY A 103 -7.92 -11.41 -5.99
C GLY A 103 -7.80 -11.90 -4.53
N LYS A 104 -7.18 -13.07 -4.33
CA LYS A 104 -6.89 -13.54 -2.97
C LYS A 104 -5.91 -12.61 -2.27
N LEU A 105 -6.28 -12.18 -1.07
CA LEU A 105 -5.43 -11.40 -0.19
C LEU A 105 -4.52 -12.29 0.65
N SER A 106 -3.40 -11.74 1.05
CA SER A 106 -2.39 -12.39 1.89
C SER A 106 -1.65 -11.30 2.69
N ARG A 107 -0.80 -11.71 3.61
CA ARG A 107 0.06 -10.78 4.38
C ARG A 107 0.85 -9.77 3.54
N PHE A 108 1.05 -10.03 2.25
CA PHE A 108 1.71 -9.09 1.34
C PHE A 108 0.81 -7.91 0.92
N ASN A 109 -0.48 -8.00 1.20
CA ASN A 109 -1.44 -6.97 0.85
C ASN A 109 -1.60 -5.88 1.92
N ASN A 110 -1.10 -6.11 3.15
CA ASN A 110 -1.02 -5.09 4.20
C ASN A 110 0.43 -4.90 4.64
N LEU A 111 0.86 -3.66 4.68
CA LEU A 111 2.22 -3.30 5.03
C LEU A 111 2.21 -2.12 6.00
N THR A 112 2.77 -2.31 7.18
CA THR A 112 2.92 -1.25 8.18
C THR A 112 4.33 -0.67 8.19
N SER A 113 4.50 0.56 8.68
CA SER A 113 5.83 1.09 8.95
C SER A 113 6.61 0.17 9.89
N GLY A 114 5.95 -0.39 10.92
CA GLY A 114 6.57 -1.33 11.86
C GLY A 114 7.21 -2.52 11.16
N GLN A 115 6.51 -3.17 10.23
CA GLN A 115 7.05 -4.30 9.45
C GLN A 115 8.27 -3.90 8.60
N ILE A 116 8.23 -2.72 7.99
CA ILE A 116 9.35 -2.20 7.18
C ILE A 116 10.58 -1.94 8.05
N TYR A 117 10.42 -1.21 9.15
CA TYR A 117 11.53 -0.90 10.06
C TYR A 117 12.09 -2.18 10.71
N GLU A 118 11.22 -3.09 11.15
CA GLU A 118 11.64 -4.38 11.67
C GLU A 118 12.49 -5.16 10.66
N SER A 119 12.06 -5.22 9.40
CA SER A 119 12.81 -5.88 8.33
C SER A 119 14.18 -5.26 8.12
N VAL A 120 14.26 -3.93 8.05
CA VAL A 120 15.51 -3.19 7.88
C VAL A 120 16.44 -3.42 9.06
N ILE A 121 15.94 -3.36 10.30
CA ILE A 121 16.73 -3.59 11.51
C ILE A 121 17.22 -5.05 11.56
N LYS A 122 16.38 -6.03 11.22
CA LYS A 122 16.79 -7.44 11.15
C LYS A 122 17.91 -7.65 10.12
N LYS A 123 17.83 -7.00 8.95
CA LYS A 123 18.88 -7.03 7.92
C LYS A 123 20.19 -6.41 8.43
N GLU A 124 20.08 -5.27 9.11
CA GLU A 124 21.24 -4.61 9.72
C GLU A 124 21.93 -5.54 10.74
N ARG A 125 21.17 -6.13 11.67
CA ARG A 125 21.71 -7.04 12.70
C ARG A 125 22.36 -8.29 12.13
N ARG A 126 21.93 -8.77 10.96
CA ARG A 126 22.58 -9.89 10.26
C ARG A 126 23.83 -9.48 9.47
N GLY A 127 24.10 -8.18 9.32
CA GLY A 127 25.23 -7.68 8.55
C GLY A 127 24.96 -7.54 7.03
N ASP A 128 23.71 -7.62 6.59
CA ASP A 128 23.34 -7.58 5.17
C ASP A 128 23.79 -6.26 4.49
N TYR A 129 24.02 -5.21 5.26
CA TYR A 129 24.48 -3.91 4.75
C TYR A 129 26.00 -3.71 4.78
N LEU A 130 26.77 -4.74 5.14
CA LEU A 130 28.25 -4.77 5.07
C LEU A 130 28.90 -3.56 5.79
N GLY A 131 28.42 -3.21 6.97
CA GLY A 131 28.96 -2.12 7.79
C GLY A 131 28.60 -0.70 7.33
N LYS A 132 27.73 -0.55 6.32
CA LYS A 132 27.23 0.76 5.91
C LYS A 132 26.32 1.37 6.97
N THR A 133 26.32 2.70 7.08
CA THR A 133 25.31 3.41 7.87
C THR A 133 23.92 3.20 7.26
N VAL A 134 22.99 2.64 8.04
CA VAL A 134 21.62 2.38 7.62
C VAL A 134 20.76 3.61 7.94
N GLN A 135 20.05 4.13 6.94
CA GLN A 135 19.24 5.36 7.00
C GLN A 135 17.87 5.14 6.38
N VAL A 136 16.93 6.07 6.62
CA VAL A 136 15.60 6.02 5.99
C VAL A 136 15.74 6.01 4.47
N ILE A 137 16.57 6.90 3.93
CA ILE A 137 16.94 6.90 2.52
C ILE A 137 18.41 6.45 2.42
N PRO A 138 18.74 5.37 1.68
CA PRO A 138 17.85 4.60 0.80
C PRO A 138 17.25 3.32 1.40
N HIS A 139 17.58 2.93 2.64
CA HIS A 139 17.35 1.55 3.10
C HIS A 139 15.87 1.26 3.37
N VAL A 140 15.16 2.16 4.08
CA VAL A 140 13.71 2.03 4.32
C VAL A 140 12.94 2.21 3.02
N THR A 141 13.29 3.22 2.21
CA THR A 141 12.61 3.45 0.93
C THR A 141 12.83 2.32 -0.06
N ASN A 142 14.00 1.67 -0.06
CA ASN A 142 14.24 0.49 -0.89
C ASN A 142 13.41 -0.71 -0.42
N GLU A 143 13.33 -0.95 0.90
CA GLU A 143 12.48 -2.01 1.45
C GLU A 143 11.02 -1.82 1.04
N ILE A 144 10.50 -0.59 1.10
CA ILE A 144 9.14 -0.27 0.64
C ILE A 144 8.98 -0.58 -0.86
N LYS A 145 9.92 -0.13 -1.70
CA LYS A 145 9.88 -0.41 -3.14
C LYS A 145 9.93 -1.90 -3.45
N ASP A 146 10.75 -2.66 -2.74
CA ASP A 146 10.84 -4.11 -2.90
C ASP A 146 9.50 -4.80 -2.56
N ARG A 147 8.79 -4.32 -1.53
CA ARG A 147 7.45 -4.82 -1.19
C ARG A 147 6.42 -4.48 -2.26
N ILE A 148 6.48 -3.28 -2.86
CA ILE A 148 5.62 -2.90 -3.99
C ILE A 148 5.89 -3.82 -5.19
N TYR A 149 7.16 -4.04 -5.55
CA TYR A 149 7.51 -4.94 -6.65
C TYR A 149 7.07 -6.38 -6.39
N ALA A 150 7.25 -6.86 -5.15
CA ALA A 150 6.82 -8.21 -4.79
C ALA A 150 5.30 -8.38 -4.88
N ALA A 151 4.54 -7.41 -4.40
CA ALA A 151 3.09 -7.42 -4.48
C ALA A 151 2.58 -7.33 -5.93
N GLY A 152 3.31 -6.65 -6.79
CA GLY A 152 2.94 -6.50 -8.21
C GLY A 152 3.15 -7.74 -9.06
N LYS A 153 3.90 -8.73 -8.61
CA LYS A 153 4.19 -9.91 -9.44
C LYS A 153 2.93 -10.68 -9.82
N GLY A 154 2.79 -10.95 -11.12
CA GLY A 154 1.73 -11.81 -11.65
C GLY A 154 0.37 -11.13 -11.85
N VAL A 155 0.27 -9.80 -11.74
CA VAL A 155 -0.94 -9.04 -12.03
C VAL A 155 -0.68 -7.95 -13.08
N ASN A 156 -1.74 -7.48 -13.74
CA ASN A 156 -1.64 -6.39 -14.71
C ASN A 156 -1.55 -5.02 -14.01
N VAL A 157 -2.24 -4.88 -12.88
CA VAL A 157 -2.33 -3.63 -12.13
C VAL A 157 -2.19 -3.89 -10.64
N LEU A 158 -1.26 -3.18 -9.99
CA LEU A 158 -1.19 -3.07 -8.54
C LEU A 158 -1.77 -1.72 -8.12
N ILE A 159 -2.75 -1.74 -7.23
CA ILE A 159 -3.32 -0.56 -6.60
C ILE A 159 -2.77 -0.51 -5.18
N THR A 160 -2.06 0.54 -4.82
CA THR A 160 -1.53 0.74 -3.46
C THR A 160 -2.25 1.92 -2.81
N GLU A 161 -2.99 1.64 -1.77
CA GLU A 161 -3.60 2.66 -0.92
C GLU A 161 -2.65 3.02 0.22
N ILE A 162 -2.42 4.31 0.42
CA ILE A 162 -1.63 4.81 1.55
C ILE A 162 -2.56 5.38 2.60
N GLY A 163 -2.52 4.78 3.78
CA GLY A 163 -3.23 5.22 4.97
C GLY A 163 -2.72 6.57 5.48
N GLY A 164 -3.51 7.19 6.35
CA GLY A 164 -3.20 8.49 6.92
C GLY A 164 -3.38 9.65 5.95
N THR A 165 -2.89 10.81 6.36
CA THR A 165 -2.92 12.06 5.61
C THR A 165 -1.59 12.27 4.89
N ILE A 166 -1.64 12.64 3.61
CA ILE A 166 -0.41 12.96 2.87
C ILE A 166 0.23 14.23 3.48
N GLY A 167 1.53 14.14 3.75
CA GLY A 167 2.29 15.21 4.39
C GLY A 167 2.54 15.00 5.88
N ASP A 168 1.85 14.07 6.53
CA ASP A 168 2.17 13.67 7.90
C ASP A 168 3.55 13.00 7.93
N ILE A 169 4.29 13.24 9.01
CA ILE A 169 5.68 12.79 9.15
C ILE A 169 5.81 11.26 9.05
N GLU A 170 4.82 10.55 9.57
CA GLU A 170 4.76 9.09 9.55
C GLU A 170 4.66 8.52 8.13
N GLY A 171 4.01 9.26 7.21
CA GLY A 171 3.82 8.88 5.82
C GLY A 171 4.98 9.23 4.90
N LEU A 172 5.95 10.05 5.33
CA LEU A 172 7.03 10.54 4.48
C LEU A 172 7.88 9.44 3.84
N PRO A 173 8.26 8.34 4.52
CA PRO A 173 9.02 7.28 3.87
C PRO A 173 8.27 6.62 2.72
N PHE A 174 6.95 6.46 2.84
CA PHE A 174 6.11 5.90 1.78
C PHE A 174 6.01 6.86 0.59
N THR A 175 5.77 8.15 0.83
CA THR A 175 5.68 9.15 -0.24
C THR A 175 7.01 9.32 -0.96
N GLU A 176 8.13 9.28 -0.23
CA GLU A 176 9.47 9.32 -0.83
C GLU A 176 9.76 8.05 -1.64
N ALA A 177 9.38 6.87 -1.15
CA ALA A 177 9.50 5.62 -1.90
C ALA A 177 8.70 5.68 -3.22
N MET A 178 7.47 6.23 -3.20
CA MET A 178 6.67 6.45 -4.40
C MET A 178 7.35 7.39 -5.38
N ARG A 179 7.88 8.53 -4.89
CA ARG A 179 8.62 9.48 -5.74
C ARG A 179 9.82 8.83 -6.43
N GLN A 180 10.54 7.96 -5.72
CA GLN A 180 11.66 7.19 -6.29
C GLN A 180 11.19 6.05 -7.21
N PHE A 181 9.97 5.59 -7.05
CA PHE A 181 9.39 4.51 -7.84
C PHE A 181 9.00 4.98 -9.25
N ALA A 182 8.58 6.25 -9.38
CA ALA A 182 8.29 6.91 -10.65
C ALA A 182 9.55 7.07 -11.52
#